data_ccf5c6ecd949f63ff47e73592b5cd75b
#
_entry.id   ccf5c6ecd949f63ff47e73592b5cd75b
#
_cell.length_a   1.000
_cell.length_b   1.000
_cell.length_c   1.000
_cell.angle_alpha   90.00
_cell.angle_beta   90.00
_cell.angle_gamma   90.00
#
_symmetry.space_group_name_H-M   'P 1'
#
loop_
_entity.id
_entity.type
_entity.pdbx_description
1 polymer ?
#
loop_
_entity_poly.entity_id
_entity_poly.type
_entity_poly.pdbx_seq_one_letter_code
_entity_poly.pdbx_strand_id
1 'polypeptide(L)'
;MKRSCMPYFFFTLGLVIAAGMISPPRAQAQISTPEQIARQTEFEKTIPKMQITDEFLQLSIPDQTMGETVGVSTNSKGHLFVYSRTNPQGISRGGTAAMLFEFDKNLKFVKQWGPHNYAASFAHSVRVDKDDNVWMLDEGSGMIIKFDPQGVPQEQFGRTPEAIDYLEEFLEHGGTGFNNQAGRVRDPHPKGIIGTFNRPTDLTWDSQGNIYVADGYGNSRVVKITPGGHWLKTVGTYGTDQDQFRIPHSIAADGQDNIYVADRNNSRIQIYDTDLNYKRTYTGMGSPWGICVSPGSPQYLFSGDGTTGKMYKMDLSGKVLGWAQTSLGHGEDDTGRLVHEISCSSTNVVYLGSAVLWNVQKVTIK
;
A
#
# COMPACT_ATOMS: atom_id res chain seq x y z
N MET A 1 -14.68 -38.75 76.93
CA MET A 1 -13.34 -38.18 77.09
C MET A 1 -12.53 -38.44 75.82
N LYS A 2 -12.47 -37.53 74.87
CA LYS A 2 -11.56 -37.59 73.74
C LYS A 2 -11.10 -36.16 73.46
N ARG A 3 -9.80 -35.93 73.63
CA ARG A 3 -9.13 -34.67 73.40
C ARG A 3 -8.95 -34.51 71.89
N SER A 4 -9.40 -33.40 71.30
CA SER A 4 -9.18 -33.02 69.95
C SER A 4 -7.90 -32.17 69.87
N CYS A 5 -6.95 -32.57 69.03
CA CYS A 5 -5.78 -31.78 68.63
C CYS A 5 -6.15 -30.94 67.42
N MET A 6 -5.98 -29.63 67.52
CA MET A 6 -5.99 -28.69 66.39
C MET A 6 -4.59 -28.64 65.74
N PRO A 7 -4.49 -28.69 64.42
CA PRO A 7 -3.22 -28.37 63.78
C PRO A 7 -3.12 -26.85 63.46
N TYR A 8 -1.97 -26.28 63.79
CA TYR A 8 -1.60 -24.92 63.41
C TYR A 8 -1.34 -24.85 61.90
N PHE A 9 -2.08 -23.97 61.25
CA PHE A 9 -1.82 -23.58 59.85
C PHE A 9 -0.81 -22.43 59.85
N PHE A 10 0.40 -22.66 59.31
CA PHE A 10 1.32 -21.61 58.93
C PHE A 10 0.86 -20.99 57.63
N PHE A 11 0.47 -19.72 57.62
CA PHE A 11 0.29 -18.92 56.41
C PHE A 11 1.68 -18.46 55.95
N THR A 12 2.20 -19.06 54.88
CA THR A 12 3.31 -18.47 54.14
C THR A 12 2.73 -17.43 53.19
N LEU A 13 3.05 -16.15 53.43
CA LEU A 13 2.72 -15.02 52.58
C LEU A 13 3.59 -15.11 51.32
N GLY A 14 3.07 -15.73 50.25
CA GLY A 14 3.70 -15.74 48.95
C GLY A 14 3.64 -14.36 48.31
N LEU A 15 4.78 -13.69 48.18
CA LEU A 15 4.93 -12.47 47.41
C LEU A 15 4.72 -12.78 45.95
N VAL A 16 3.51 -12.53 45.41
CA VAL A 16 3.24 -12.58 43.98
C VAL A 16 3.86 -11.33 43.35
N ILE A 17 5.05 -11.47 42.82
CA ILE A 17 5.62 -10.47 41.90
C ILE A 17 4.76 -10.52 40.64
N ALA A 18 3.86 -9.56 40.50
CA ALA A 18 3.18 -9.31 39.23
C ALA A 18 4.25 -8.85 38.23
N ALA A 19 4.79 -9.81 37.48
CA ALA A 19 5.53 -9.49 36.27
C ALA A 19 4.55 -8.80 35.32
N GLY A 20 4.61 -7.47 35.28
CA GLY A 20 3.89 -6.70 34.30
C GLY A 20 4.25 -7.24 32.91
N MET A 21 3.29 -7.86 32.25
CA MET A 21 3.41 -8.18 30.84
C MET A 21 3.50 -6.85 30.10
N ILE A 22 4.75 -6.43 29.82
CA ILE A 22 5.00 -5.38 28.84
C ILE A 22 4.55 -6.00 27.52
N SER A 23 3.36 -5.62 27.07
CA SER A 23 2.91 -5.96 25.73
C SER A 23 4.01 -5.54 24.75
N PRO A 24 4.48 -6.42 23.85
CA PRO A 24 5.46 -6.01 22.88
C PRO A 24 4.90 -4.81 22.11
N PRO A 25 5.72 -3.79 21.81
CA PRO A 25 5.26 -2.63 21.07
C PRO A 25 4.55 -3.13 19.80
N ARG A 26 3.37 -2.59 19.53
CA ARG A 26 2.67 -2.83 18.24
C ARG A 26 3.71 -2.67 17.16
N ALA A 27 3.81 -3.67 16.28
CA ALA A 27 4.68 -3.59 15.12
C ALA A 27 4.23 -2.38 14.29
N GLN A 28 4.90 -1.25 14.50
CA GLN A 28 4.77 -0.07 13.67
C GLN A 28 5.19 -0.49 12.25
N ALA A 29 4.47 -0.01 11.26
CA ALA A 29 4.94 -0.08 9.87
C ALA A 29 6.42 0.35 9.89
N GLN A 30 7.29 -0.44 9.27
CA GLN A 30 8.74 -0.25 9.41
C GLN A 30 9.09 1.14 8.87
N ILE A 31 9.25 2.07 9.79
CA ILE A 31 9.63 3.46 9.56
C ILE A 31 11.10 3.44 9.13
N SER A 32 11.50 4.35 8.24
CA SER A 32 12.91 4.51 7.86
C SER A 32 13.79 4.69 9.09
N THR A 33 14.97 4.08 9.09
CA THR A 33 15.90 4.23 10.20
C THR A 33 16.40 5.67 10.29
N PRO A 34 16.89 6.14 11.46
CA PRO A 34 17.50 7.47 11.58
C PRO A 34 18.61 7.72 10.55
N GLU A 35 19.41 6.70 10.22
CA GLU A 35 20.46 6.79 9.20
C GLU A 35 19.88 6.93 7.78
N GLN A 36 18.75 6.28 7.47
CA GLN A 36 18.07 6.46 6.20
C GLN A 36 17.51 7.87 6.07
N ILE A 37 16.89 8.41 7.12
CA ILE A 37 16.37 9.77 7.17
C ILE A 37 17.50 10.78 7.06
N ALA A 38 18.63 10.56 7.73
CA ALA A 38 19.80 11.43 7.63
C ALA A 38 20.36 11.49 6.20
N ARG A 39 20.52 10.33 5.54
CA ARG A 39 20.95 10.27 4.13
C ARG A 39 19.98 10.98 3.19
N GLN A 40 18.68 10.80 3.40
CA GLN A 40 17.64 11.50 2.65
C GLN A 40 17.76 13.01 2.83
N THR A 41 17.93 13.49 4.05
CA THR A 41 18.09 14.92 4.36
C THR A 41 19.34 15.52 3.71
N GLU A 42 20.46 14.80 3.68
CA GLU A 42 21.67 15.26 2.98
C GLU A 42 21.47 15.32 1.47
N PHE A 43 20.79 14.32 0.90
CA PHE A 43 20.45 14.32 -0.53
C PHE A 43 19.55 15.52 -0.90
N GLU A 44 18.56 15.83 -0.08
CA GLU A 44 17.64 16.95 -0.29
C GLU A 44 18.32 18.33 -0.34
N LYS A 45 19.46 18.49 0.32
CA LYS A 45 20.26 19.72 0.22
C LYS A 45 20.86 19.94 -1.18
N THR A 46 20.94 18.89 -1.98
CA THR A 46 21.53 18.93 -3.33
C THR A 46 20.51 19.15 -4.44
N ILE A 47 19.22 19.17 -4.11
CA ILE A 47 18.12 19.30 -5.07
C ILE A 47 17.17 20.45 -4.69
N PRO A 48 16.46 21.05 -5.66
CA PRO A 48 15.53 22.14 -5.38
C PRO A 48 14.37 21.72 -4.47
N LYS A 49 14.00 22.61 -3.54
CA LYS A 49 12.72 22.51 -2.85
C LYS A 49 11.64 23.12 -3.73
N MET A 50 10.62 22.31 -4.10
CA MET A 50 9.50 22.76 -4.92
C MET A 50 8.53 23.62 -4.11
N GLN A 51 7.97 24.62 -4.79
CA GLN A 51 6.86 25.41 -4.27
C GLN A 51 5.57 24.65 -4.56
N ILE A 52 4.79 24.38 -3.53
CA ILE A 52 3.50 23.68 -3.64
C ILE A 52 2.38 24.49 -2.96
N THR A 53 1.16 24.25 -3.38
CA THR A 53 -0.04 24.39 -2.57
C THR A 53 -0.58 23.01 -2.31
N ASP A 54 -0.90 22.70 -1.05
CA ASP A 54 -1.53 21.46 -0.66
C ASP A 54 -2.77 21.76 0.19
N GLU A 55 -3.82 21.02 -0.08
CA GLU A 55 -5.11 21.20 0.58
C GLU A 55 -5.75 19.84 0.91
N PHE A 56 -6.32 19.72 2.10
CA PHE A 56 -7.18 18.59 2.45
C PHE A 56 -8.54 18.78 1.80
N LEU A 57 -8.94 17.79 1.00
CA LEU A 57 -10.22 17.84 0.30
C LEU A 57 -11.38 17.64 1.28
N GLN A 58 -12.41 18.46 1.15
CA GLN A 58 -13.64 18.34 1.95
C GLN A 58 -14.56 17.31 1.28
N LEU A 59 -14.34 16.03 1.60
CA LEU A 59 -15.15 14.93 1.08
C LEU A 59 -16.22 14.54 2.09
N SER A 60 -17.45 14.46 1.65
CA SER A 60 -18.60 14.06 2.49
C SER A 60 -19.37 12.92 1.82
N ILE A 61 -19.66 11.90 2.60
CA ILE A 61 -20.42 10.72 2.18
C ILE A 61 -21.72 10.73 2.99
N PRO A 62 -22.89 10.58 2.35
CA PRO A 62 -24.17 10.52 3.07
C PRO A 62 -24.18 9.38 4.10
N ASP A 63 -24.57 9.70 5.31
CA ASP A 63 -24.78 8.77 6.43
C ASP A 63 -23.58 7.89 6.81
N GLN A 64 -22.36 8.28 6.36
CA GLN A 64 -21.14 7.51 6.61
C GLN A 64 -19.97 8.43 6.92
N THR A 65 -18.99 7.88 7.64
CA THR A 65 -17.69 8.53 7.88
C THR A 65 -16.61 7.83 7.05
N MET A 66 -15.82 8.61 6.33
CA MET A 66 -14.62 8.10 5.68
C MET A 66 -13.61 7.64 6.75
N GLY A 67 -12.98 6.51 6.53
CA GLY A 67 -11.86 6.03 7.34
C GLY A 67 -10.51 6.36 6.72
N GLU A 68 -9.50 5.53 6.94
CA GLU A 68 -8.19 5.68 6.31
C GLU A 68 -8.33 5.69 4.78
N THR A 69 -7.82 6.72 4.12
CA THR A 69 -7.92 6.90 2.67
C THR A 69 -6.69 6.32 1.98
N VAL A 70 -6.58 5.01 1.96
CA VAL A 70 -5.37 4.31 1.54
C VAL A 70 -5.19 4.24 0.04
N GLY A 71 -6.28 4.22 -0.73
CA GLY A 71 -6.26 4.19 -2.19
C GLY A 71 -6.87 5.46 -2.78
N VAL A 72 -6.20 6.08 -3.75
CA VAL A 72 -6.70 7.25 -4.47
C VAL A 72 -6.39 7.16 -5.96
N SER A 73 -7.36 7.52 -6.81
CA SER A 73 -7.16 7.62 -8.26
C SER A 73 -8.11 8.62 -8.89
N THR A 74 -7.83 9.03 -10.12
CA THR A 74 -8.73 9.89 -10.90
C THR A 74 -8.99 9.30 -12.28
N ASN A 75 -10.19 9.53 -12.83
CA ASN A 75 -10.52 9.15 -14.20
C ASN A 75 -10.35 10.31 -15.19
N SER A 76 -10.62 10.05 -16.47
CA SER A 76 -10.54 11.05 -17.55
C SER A 76 -11.47 12.25 -17.38
N LYS A 77 -12.55 12.09 -16.60
CA LYS A 77 -13.54 13.13 -16.31
C LYS A 77 -13.17 14.00 -15.11
N GLY A 78 -12.05 13.68 -14.44
CA GLY A 78 -11.60 14.33 -13.21
C GLY A 78 -12.38 13.90 -11.97
N HIS A 79 -13.11 12.78 -12.02
CA HIS A 79 -13.71 12.19 -10.83
C HIS A 79 -12.62 11.58 -9.96
N LEU A 80 -12.79 11.69 -8.66
CA LEU A 80 -11.87 11.13 -7.65
C LEU A 80 -12.46 9.85 -7.09
N PHE A 81 -11.64 8.79 -7.08
CA PHE A 81 -11.93 7.51 -6.44
C PHE A 81 -11.12 7.39 -5.17
N VAL A 82 -11.78 6.99 -4.08
CA VAL A 82 -11.15 6.83 -2.76
C VAL A 82 -11.51 5.45 -2.22
N TYR A 83 -10.50 4.61 -2.04
CA TYR A 83 -10.67 3.31 -1.40
C TYR A 83 -10.26 3.45 0.07
N SER A 84 -11.24 3.26 0.95
CA SER A 84 -11.15 3.62 2.36
C SER A 84 -11.32 2.40 3.25
N ARG A 85 -10.51 2.33 4.32
CA ARG A 85 -10.75 1.46 5.47
C ARG A 85 -11.71 2.16 6.39
N THR A 86 -12.97 1.77 6.35
CA THR A 86 -14.07 2.49 6.98
C THR A 86 -14.26 2.19 8.45
N ASN A 87 -13.54 1.21 9.01
CA ASN A 87 -13.61 0.92 10.43
C ASN A 87 -12.54 1.67 11.22
N PRO A 88 -12.93 2.62 12.08
CA PRO A 88 -12.01 3.42 12.89
C PRO A 88 -11.33 2.64 14.02
N GLN A 89 -11.76 1.43 14.30
CA GLN A 89 -11.29 0.63 15.44
C GLN A 89 -10.10 -0.29 15.11
N GLY A 90 -9.47 -0.10 13.97
CA GLY A 90 -8.31 -0.87 13.54
C GLY A 90 -8.61 -1.84 12.40
N ILE A 91 -7.75 -2.83 12.22
CA ILE A 91 -7.87 -3.81 11.13
C ILE A 91 -9.20 -4.56 11.29
N SER A 92 -10.19 -4.18 10.51
CA SER A 92 -11.44 -4.89 10.43
C SER A 92 -11.47 -5.72 9.16
N ARG A 93 -11.84 -6.96 9.29
CA ARG A 93 -11.96 -7.93 8.21
C ARG A 93 -13.39 -8.42 8.19
N GLY A 94 -14.18 -7.78 7.41
CA GLY A 94 -15.59 -8.14 7.24
C GLY A 94 -16.18 -7.30 6.12
N GLY A 95 -17.22 -7.78 5.47
CA GLY A 95 -17.77 -7.28 4.22
C GLY A 95 -18.17 -5.79 4.13
N THR A 96 -17.89 -4.98 5.16
CA THR A 96 -18.09 -3.53 5.17
C THR A 96 -16.87 -2.78 5.69
N ALA A 97 -15.75 -3.48 5.88
CA ALA A 97 -14.55 -2.91 6.46
C ALA A 97 -13.78 -2.01 5.51
N ALA A 98 -14.00 -2.19 4.21
CA ALA A 98 -13.41 -1.39 3.15
C ALA A 98 -14.49 -0.99 2.16
N MET A 99 -14.45 0.27 1.70
CA MET A 99 -15.43 0.82 0.77
C MET A 99 -14.76 1.71 -0.27
N LEU A 100 -15.18 1.56 -1.52
CA LEU A 100 -14.70 2.37 -2.63
C LEU A 100 -15.77 3.41 -2.98
N PHE A 101 -15.36 4.69 -2.92
CA PHE A 101 -16.22 5.84 -3.16
C PHE A 101 -15.79 6.60 -4.41
N GLU A 102 -16.76 7.15 -5.13
CA GLU A 102 -16.56 8.06 -6.24
C GLU A 102 -17.11 9.45 -5.90
N PHE A 103 -16.30 10.47 -6.19
CA PHE A 103 -16.66 11.88 -6.12
C PHE A 103 -16.50 12.51 -7.51
N ASP A 104 -17.41 13.41 -7.88
CA ASP A 104 -17.30 14.15 -9.13
C ASP A 104 -16.15 15.18 -9.09
N LYS A 105 -15.90 15.86 -10.22
CA LYS A 105 -14.87 16.91 -10.32
C LYS A 105 -15.05 18.10 -9.37
N ASN A 106 -16.25 18.27 -8.79
CA ASN A 106 -16.57 19.27 -7.79
C ASN A 106 -16.54 18.70 -6.36
N LEU A 107 -16.01 17.49 -6.19
CA LEU A 107 -15.90 16.76 -4.92
C LEU A 107 -17.25 16.38 -4.29
N LYS A 108 -18.32 16.32 -5.08
CA LYS A 108 -19.61 15.80 -4.63
C LYS A 108 -19.63 14.28 -4.74
N PHE A 109 -20.14 13.63 -3.70
CA PHE A 109 -20.33 12.18 -3.70
C PHE A 109 -21.23 11.74 -4.86
N VAL A 110 -20.80 10.75 -5.61
CA VAL A 110 -21.55 10.16 -6.74
C VAL A 110 -22.17 8.85 -6.31
N LYS A 111 -21.33 7.88 -5.91
CA LYS A 111 -21.80 6.54 -5.47
C LYS A 111 -20.70 5.79 -4.72
N GLN A 112 -21.11 4.71 -4.05
CA GLN A 112 -20.23 3.63 -3.61
C GLN A 112 -20.11 2.60 -4.74
N TRP A 113 -18.91 2.11 -4.99
CA TRP A 113 -18.61 1.08 -5.98
C TRP A 113 -18.61 -0.29 -5.32
N GLY A 114 -19.23 -1.28 -5.97
CA GLY A 114 -19.32 -2.64 -5.48
C GLY A 114 -19.85 -2.73 -4.04
N PRO A 115 -21.01 -2.14 -3.69
CA PRO A 115 -21.54 -2.22 -2.34
C PRO A 115 -21.76 -3.70 -1.95
N HIS A 116 -21.43 -4.02 -0.69
CA HIS A 116 -21.50 -5.39 -0.16
C HIS A 116 -20.58 -6.40 -0.83
N ASN A 117 -19.53 -5.93 -1.50
CA ASN A 117 -18.54 -6.80 -2.12
C ASN A 117 -17.73 -7.54 -1.05
N TYR A 118 -17.81 -8.87 -1.05
CA TYR A 118 -17.08 -9.70 -0.08
C TYR A 118 -15.55 -9.60 -0.20
N ALA A 119 -15.03 -9.14 -1.35
CA ALA A 119 -13.60 -8.90 -1.53
C ALA A 119 -13.12 -7.61 -0.85
N ALA A 120 -14.01 -6.68 -0.49
CA ALA A 120 -13.68 -5.43 0.19
C ALA A 120 -13.49 -5.66 1.70
N SER A 121 -12.33 -6.17 2.08
CA SER A 121 -11.99 -6.63 3.42
C SER A 121 -10.96 -5.72 4.12
N PHE A 122 -9.89 -5.33 3.40
CA PHE A 122 -8.86 -4.44 3.89
C PHE A 122 -8.28 -3.65 2.73
N ALA A 123 -8.85 -2.48 2.48
CA ALA A 123 -8.50 -1.62 1.36
C ALA A 123 -7.00 -1.40 1.23
N HIS A 124 -6.47 -1.41 0.01
CA HIS A 124 -5.09 -1.02 -0.22
C HIS A 124 -4.93 -0.04 -1.38
N SER A 125 -5.32 -0.39 -2.59
CA SER A 125 -5.14 0.46 -3.76
C SER A 125 -6.39 0.55 -4.62
N VAL A 126 -6.56 1.68 -5.30
CA VAL A 126 -7.50 1.86 -6.40
C VAL A 126 -6.76 2.49 -7.57
N ARG A 127 -6.93 1.92 -8.76
CA ARG A 127 -6.38 2.47 -10.01
C ARG A 127 -7.48 2.63 -11.05
N VAL A 128 -7.31 3.60 -11.92
CA VAL A 128 -8.21 3.79 -13.09
C VAL A 128 -7.37 3.66 -14.34
N ASP A 129 -7.80 2.78 -15.26
CA ASP A 129 -7.09 2.56 -16.51
C ASP A 129 -7.47 3.61 -17.59
N LYS A 130 -6.81 3.52 -18.76
CA LYS A 130 -7.02 4.45 -19.88
C LYS A 130 -8.45 4.45 -20.45
N ASP A 131 -9.22 3.41 -20.16
CA ASP A 131 -10.60 3.23 -20.63
C ASP A 131 -11.61 3.56 -19.53
N ASP A 132 -11.17 4.23 -18.46
CA ASP A 132 -11.93 4.59 -17.25
C ASP A 132 -12.47 3.37 -16.47
N ASN A 133 -11.94 2.16 -16.68
CA ASN A 133 -12.25 1.05 -15.79
C ASN A 133 -11.59 1.26 -14.44
N VAL A 134 -12.31 0.92 -13.39
CA VAL A 134 -11.86 1.09 -12.00
C VAL A 134 -11.41 -0.24 -11.44
N TRP A 135 -10.18 -0.28 -10.95
CA TRP A 135 -9.54 -1.48 -10.41
C TRP A 135 -9.37 -1.33 -8.92
N MET A 136 -10.09 -2.15 -8.18
CA MET A 136 -10.04 -2.22 -6.72
C MET A 136 -9.11 -3.36 -6.31
N LEU A 137 -8.05 -3.06 -5.58
CA LEU A 137 -7.12 -4.03 -5.04
C LEU A 137 -7.24 -4.06 -3.52
N ASP A 138 -7.57 -5.24 -2.98
CA ASP A 138 -7.77 -5.45 -1.56
C ASP A 138 -6.68 -6.35 -0.97
N GLU A 139 -5.95 -5.83 0.01
CA GLU A 139 -4.87 -6.54 0.70
C GLU A 139 -5.41 -7.71 1.53
N GLY A 140 -6.55 -7.51 2.18
CA GLY A 140 -7.10 -8.47 3.13
C GLY A 140 -7.64 -9.73 2.48
N SER A 141 -8.36 -9.58 1.37
CA SER A 141 -8.89 -10.71 0.58
C SER A 141 -7.87 -11.29 -0.39
N GLY A 142 -6.82 -10.55 -0.72
CA GLY A 142 -5.87 -10.89 -1.78
C GLY A 142 -6.47 -10.78 -3.18
N MET A 143 -7.53 -10.01 -3.36
CA MET A 143 -8.31 -9.96 -4.59
C MET A 143 -8.17 -8.62 -5.31
N ILE A 144 -8.24 -8.69 -6.64
CA ILE A 144 -8.35 -7.53 -7.52
C ILE A 144 -9.65 -7.66 -8.30
N ILE A 145 -10.45 -6.59 -8.32
CA ILE A 145 -11.70 -6.53 -9.08
C ILE A 145 -11.63 -5.36 -10.04
N LYS A 146 -11.88 -5.64 -11.31
CA LYS A 146 -12.07 -4.65 -12.36
C LYS A 146 -13.55 -4.37 -12.55
N PHE A 147 -13.93 -3.10 -12.48
CA PHE A 147 -15.24 -2.61 -12.83
C PHE A 147 -15.18 -1.82 -14.14
N ASP A 148 -16.21 -1.92 -14.96
CA ASP A 148 -16.36 -0.98 -16.09
C ASP A 148 -16.71 0.43 -15.61
N PRO A 149 -16.71 1.45 -16.50
CA PRO A 149 -17.04 2.83 -16.11
C PRO A 149 -18.45 3.02 -15.52
N GLN A 150 -19.33 2.05 -15.66
CA GLN A 150 -20.68 2.07 -15.08
C GLN A 150 -20.71 1.47 -13.67
N GLY A 151 -19.65 0.75 -13.28
CA GLY A 151 -19.50 0.10 -12.00
C GLY A 151 -19.95 -1.35 -11.98
N VAL A 152 -20.05 -1.98 -13.17
CA VAL A 152 -20.34 -3.41 -13.29
C VAL A 152 -19.02 -4.20 -13.20
N PRO A 153 -18.91 -5.17 -12.28
CA PRO A 153 -17.73 -6.04 -12.20
C PRO A 153 -17.52 -6.81 -13.51
N GLN A 154 -16.33 -6.74 -14.07
CA GLN A 154 -15.97 -7.39 -15.33
C GLN A 154 -15.02 -8.57 -15.10
N GLU A 155 -14.03 -8.40 -14.25
CA GLU A 155 -12.97 -9.38 -14.03
C GLU A 155 -12.59 -9.42 -12.55
N GLN A 156 -12.10 -10.60 -12.12
CA GLN A 156 -11.63 -10.84 -10.78
C GLN A 156 -10.36 -11.69 -10.82
N PHE A 157 -9.35 -11.28 -10.08
CA PHE A 157 -8.07 -11.98 -9.98
C PHE A 157 -7.75 -12.31 -8.52
N GLY A 158 -6.95 -13.35 -8.30
CA GLY A 158 -6.33 -13.65 -7.02
C GLY A 158 -7.25 -14.30 -5.98
N ARG A 159 -8.45 -14.74 -6.35
CA ARG A 159 -9.33 -15.45 -5.41
C ARG A 159 -8.62 -16.67 -4.83
N THR A 160 -8.53 -16.73 -3.51
CA THR A 160 -7.98 -17.89 -2.82
C THR A 160 -8.90 -19.10 -3.02
N PRO A 161 -8.39 -20.27 -3.44
CA PRO A 161 -9.17 -21.50 -3.53
C PRO A 161 -9.75 -21.90 -2.18
N GLU A 162 -10.91 -22.53 -2.21
CA GLU A 162 -11.61 -23.02 -1.00
C GLU A 162 -11.14 -24.43 -0.60
N ALA A 163 -10.25 -25.07 -1.35
CA ALA A 163 -9.77 -26.42 -1.12
C ALA A 163 -8.84 -26.50 0.09
N ILE A 164 -9.06 -27.50 0.95
CA ILE A 164 -8.30 -27.71 2.21
C ILE A 164 -6.83 -28.01 1.92
N ASP A 165 -6.53 -28.79 0.89
CA ASP A 165 -5.16 -29.13 0.47
C ASP A 165 -4.30 -27.90 0.23
N TYR A 166 -4.90 -26.85 -0.28
CA TYR A 166 -4.24 -25.56 -0.48
C TYR A 166 -3.89 -24.88 0.85
N LEU A 167 -4.76 -24.99 1.85
CA LEU A 167 -4.53 -24.45 3.18
C LEU A 167 -3.41 -25.20 3.90
N GLU A 168 -3.28 -26.50 3.73
CA GLU A 168 -2.20 -27.29 4.29
C GLU A 168 -0.86 -26.92 3.67
N GLU A 169 -0.74 -26.85 2.35
CA GLU A 169 0.45 -26.38 1.65
C GLU A 169 0.82 -24.96 2.04
N PHE A 170 -0.16 -24.07 2.19
CA PHE A 170 0.01 -22.70 2.65
C PHE A 170 0.49 -22.64 4.10
N LEU A 171 -0.01 -23.50 4.98
CA LEU A 171 0.38 -23.59 6.40
C LEU A 171 1.73 -24.26 6.58
N GLU A 172 2.02 -25.33 5.86
CA GLU A 172 3.31 -26.04 5.88
C GLU A 172 4.46 -25.16 5.41
N HIS A 173 4.24 -24.27 4.45
CA HIS A 173 5.23 -23.32 3.96
C HIS A 173 5.25 -21.98 4.72
N GLY A 174 4.71 -21.94 5.95
CA GLY A 174 4.80 -20.78 6.84
C GLY A 174 3.83 -19.65 6.51
N GLY A 175 2.83 -19.91 5.71
CA GLY A 175 1.72 -19.02 5.40
C GLY A 175 0.79 -18.83 6.58
N THR A 176 1.33 -18.54 7.77
CA THR A 176 0.49 -18.13 8.91
C THR A 176 -0.13 -16.79 8.58
N GLY A 177 -1.42 -16.81 8.30
CA GLY A 177 -2.22 -15.63 8.08
C GLY A 177 -1.92 -14.58 9.14
N PHE A 178 -1.84 -13.35 8.72
CA PHE A 178 -2.15 -12.17 9.47
C PHE A 178 -1.15 -11.55 10.45
N ASN A 179 -0.11 -12.21 10.93
CA ASN A 179 0.73 -11.64 12.00
C ASN A 179 2.24 -11.62 11.70
N ASN A 180 2.65 -11.48 10.46
CA ASN A 180 4.06 -11.55 10.08
C ASN A 180 4.82 -10.20 10.11
N GLN A 181 4.38 -9.22 10.87
CA GLN A 181 5.18 -8.01 11.09
C GLN A 181 6.12 -8.09 12.30
N ALA A 182 5.98 -9.10 13.15
CA ALA A 182 6.83 -9.24 14.34
C ALA A 182 7.91 -10.29 14.10
N GLY A 183 9.09 -9.87 13.64
CA GLY A 183 10.39 -10.49 13.94
C GLY A 183 10.62 -11.97 13.62
N ARG A 184 9.74 -12.63 12.89
CA ARG A 184 10.02 -13.99 12.42
C ARG A 184 10.93 -13.90 11.21
N VAL A 185 12.05 -14.58 11.28
CA VAL A 185 12.83 -14.96 10.10
C VAL A 185 11.87 -15.69 9.19
N ARG A 186 11.35 -14.99 8.18
CA ARG A 186 10.55 -15.62 7.15
C ARG A 186 11.48 -16.55 6.41
N ASP A 187 11.09 -17.81 6.36
CA ASP A 187 11.56 -18.67 5.29
C ASP A 187 11.41 -17.91 3.97
N PRO A 188 12.46 -17.84 3.13
CA PRO A 188 12.40 -17.12 1.87
C PRO A 188 11.28 -17.74 1.04
N HIS A 189 10.13 -17.13 1.15
CA HIS A 189 8.88 -17.30 0.42
C HIS A 189 8.67 -18.65 -0.25
N PRO A 190 7.63 -19.36 0.13
CA PRO A 190 7.08 -20.38 -0.74
C PRO A 190 6.93 -19.73 -2.11
N LYS A 191 7.39 -20.41 -3.15
CA LYS A 191 7.18 -19.97 -4.54
C LYS A 191 5.71 -19.62 -4.67
N GLY A 192 5.39 -18.35 -4.69
CA GLY A 192 4.01 -17.89 -4.61
C GLY A 192 3.16 -18.64 -5.60
N ILE A 193 2.04 -19.15 -5.14
CA ILE A 193 1.17 -20.00 -5.94
C ILE A 193 0.66 -19.20 -7.14
N ILE A 194 0.73 -19.79 -8.31
CA ILE A 194 0.17 -19.20 -9.55
C ILE A 194 -1.34 -19.04 -9.35
N GLY A 195 -1.86 -17.87 -9.70
CA GLY A 195 -3.31 -17.57 -9.61
C GLY A 195 -3.76 -16.97 -8.30
N THR A 196 -2.89 -16.84 -7.29
CA THR A 196 -3.24 -16.23 -6.00
C THR A 196 -2.24 -15.17 -5.58
N PHE A 197 -2.71 -14.19 -4.82
CA PHE A 197 -1.88 -13.17 -4.19
C PHE A 197 -1.86 -13.36 -2.68
N ASN A 198 -0.79 -12.90 -2.04
CA ASN A 198 -0.66 -12.87 -0.60
C ASN A 198 -0.43 -11.43 -0.13
N ARG A 199 -1.52 -10.72 0.12
CA ARG A 199 -1.53 -9.32 0.52
C ARG A 199 -0.89 -8.41 -0.55
N PRO A 200 -1.49 -8.36 -1.75
CA PRO A 200 -1.03 -7.50 -2.84
C PRO A 200 -1.17 -6.03 -2.45
N THR A 201 -0.37 -5.18 -3.07
CA THR A 201 -0.26 -3.77 -2.69
C THR A 201 -0.72 -2.81 -3.78
N ASP A 202 -0.40 -3.05 -5.05
CA ASP A 202 -0.73 -2.13 -6.14
C ASP A 202 -0.65 -2.82 -7.50
N LEU A 203 -1.16 -2.15 -8.54
CA LEU A 203 -1.14 -2.66 -9.91
C LEU A 203 -0.96 -1.54 -10.95
N THR A 204 -0.47 -1.93 -12.13
CA THR A 204 -0.35 -1.06 -13.31
C THR A 204 -0.47 -1.88 -14.59
N TRP A 205 -0.44 -1.21 -15.75
CA TRP A 205 -0.58 -1.86 -17.06
C TRP A 205 0.50 -1.35 -18.02
N ASP A 206 0.89 -2.21 -18.98
CA ASP A 206 1.63 -1.78 -20.17
C ASP A 206 0.68 -1.32 -21.29
N SER A 207 1.24 -0.84 -22.39
CA SER A 207 0.47 -0.37 -23.56
C SER A 207 -0.36 -1.49 -24.24
N GLN A 208 -0.02 -2.75 -24.02
CA GLN A 208 -0.73 -3.93 -24.55
C GLN A 208 -1.84 -4.39 -23.59
N GLY A 209 -1.96 -3.76 -22.41
CA GLY A 209 -2.94 -4.09 -21.39
C GLY A 209 -2.54 -5.26 -20.50
N ASN A 210 -1.29 -5.75 -20.56
CA ASN A 210 -0.83 -6.68 -19.55
C ASN A 210 -0.79 -6.00 -18.19
N ILE A 211 -1.17 -6.74 -17.16
CA ILE A 211 -1.33 -6.26 -15.80
C ILE A 211 -0.08 -6.64 -15.01
N TYR A 212 0.48 -5.69 -14.28
CA TYR A 212 1.59 -5.91 -13.36
C TYR A 212 1.11 -5.67 -11.95
N VAL A 213 1.24 -6.68 -11.08
CA VAL A 213 0.79 -6.63 -9.70
C VAL A 213 1.99 -6.71 -8.76
N ALA A 214 2.12 -5.73 -7.88
CA ALA A 214 3.02 -5.80 -6.74
C ALA A 214 2.37 -6.64 -5.64
N ASP A 215 2.84 -7.87 -5.45
CA ASP A 215 2.37 -8.82 -4.43
C ASP A 215 3.30 -8.73 -3.21
N GLY A 216 3.18 -7.59 -2.50
CA GLY A 216 4.26 -7.04 -1.69
C GLY A 216 4.38 -7.58 -0.27
N TYR A 217 3.32 -7.58 0.52
CA TYR A 217 3.43 -7.88 1.95
C TYR A 217 3.72 -9.35 2.23
N GLY A 218 3.13 -10.25 1.46
CA GLY A 218 3.27 -11.68 1.67
C GLY A 218 4.35 -12.32 0.83
N ASN A 219 4.50 -11.95 -0.43
CA ASN A 219 5.31 -12.69 -1.41
C ASN A 219 6.55 -11.94 -1.91
N SER A 220 6.71 -10.64 -1.65
CA SER A 220 7.87 -9.83 -2.11
C SER A 220 8.19 -10.02 -3.60
N ARG A 221 7.15 -9.99 -4.44
CA ARG A 221 7.27 -10.25 -5.88
C ARG A 221 6.44 -9.27 -6.71
N VAL A 222 6.74 -9.22 -8.00
CA VAL A 222 5.90 -8.61 -9.03
C VAL A 222 5.47 -9.70 -10.00
N VAL A 223 4.18 -9.68 -10.37
CA VAL A 223 3.57 -10.66 -11.26
C VAL A 223 3.08 -9.96 -12.51
N LYS A 224 3.38 -10.51 -13.69
CA LYS A 224 2.82 -10.12 -15.00
C LYS A 224 1.69 -11.06 -15.38
N ILE A 225 0.53 -10.51 -15.75
CA ILE A 225 -0.69 -11.24 -16.11
C ILE A 225 -1.21 -10.67 -17.43
N THR A 226 -1.72 -11.50 -18.34
CA THR A 226 -2.40 -11.03 -19.55
C THR A 226 -3.74 -10.37 -19.25
N PRO A 227 -4.33 -9.59 -20.17
CA PRO A 227 -5.70 -9.10 -20.04
C PRO A 227 -6.73 -10.21 -19.80
N GLY A 228 -6.48 -11.42 -20.28
CA GLY A 228 -7.34 -12.60 -20.05
C GLY A 228 -7.03 -13.40 -18.79
N GLY A 229 -6.22 -12.87 -17.86
CA GLY A 229 -5.98 -13.48 -16.56
C GLY A 229 -4.89 -14.56 -16.52
N HIS A 230 -4.16 -14.80 -17.63
CA HIS A 230 -3.08 -15.79 -17.64
C HIS A 230 -1.79 -15.22 -17.03
N TRP A 231 -1.24 -15.92 -16.07
CA TRP A 231 0.02 -15.56 -15.43
C TRP A 231 1.19 -15.88 -16.38
N LEU A 232 1.97 -14.84 -16.73
CA LEU A 232 3.07 -14.94 -17.69
C LEU A 232 4.42 -15.08 -17.01
N LYS A 233 4.69 -14.21 -16.03
CA LYS A 233 6.00 -14.14 -15.37
C LYS A 233 5.89 -13.60 -13.96
N THR A 234 6.83 -14.01 -13.14
CA THR A 234 7.01 -13.49 -11.78
C THR A 234 8.47 -13.15 -11.59
N VAL A 235 8.76 -12.00 -10.97
CA VAL A 235 10.10 -11.60 -10.52
C VAL A 235 10.03 -11.19 -9.04
N GLY A 236 11.06 -11.51 -8.31
CA GLY A 236 11.22 -11.07 -6.94
C GLY A 236 11.27 -12.19 -5.92
N THR A 237 12.11 -11.95 -4.92
CA THR A 237 12.20 -12.69 -3.67
C THR A 237 12.47 -11.67 -2.55
N TYR A 238 12.35 -12.08 -1.29
CA TYR A 238 12.66 -11.20 -0.17
C TYR A 238 14.18 -10.94 -0.09
N GLY A 239 14.59 -9.69 -0.04
CA GLY A 239 16.00 -9.31 0.12
C GLY A 239 16.32 -7.88 -0.28
N THR A 240 17.62 -7.59 -0.46
CA THR A 240 18.14 -6.26 -0.76
C THR A 240 18.89 -6.17 -2.08
N ASP A 241 19.18 -7.31 -2.72
CA ASP A 241 19.90 -7.37 -3.99
C ASP A 241 19.02 -6.96 -5.16
N GLN A 242 19.58 -6.94 -6.36
CA GLN A 242 18.81 -6.78 -7.59
C GLN A 242 17.75 -7.90 -7.67
N ASP A 243 16.57 -7.57 -8.19
CA ASP A 243 15.42 -8.49 -8.29
C ASP A 243 14.93 -9.05 -6.94
N GLN A 244 15.37 -8.46 -5.83
CA GLN A 244 14.82 -8.73 -4.50
C GLN A 244 14.05 -7.52 -4.00
N PHE A 245 13.06 -7.75 -3.15
CA PHE A 245 12.21 -6.71 -2.59
C PHE A 245 12.00 -6.88 -1.09
N ARG A 246 11.85 -5.76 -0.42
CA ARG A 246 11.35 -5.69 0.95
C ARG A 246 10.09 -4.85 0.96
N ILE A 247 8.99 -5.48 0.65
CA ILE A 247 7.66 -4.90 0.42
C ILE A 247 7.66 -4.00 -0.83
N PRO A 248 7.55 -4.57 -2.06
CA PRO A 248 7.16 -3.80 -3.23
C PRO A 248 5.75 -3.26 -2.98
N HIS A 249 5.64 -1.94 -2.72
CA HIS A 249 4.43 -1.35 -2.17
C HIS A 249 3.58 -0.61 -3.20
N SER A 250 4.20 -0.07 -4.22
CA SER A 250 3.49 0.59 -5.32
C SER A 250 4.20 0.28 -6.65
N ILE A 251 3.45 0.36 -7.74
CA ILE A 251 3.94 0.06 -9.08
C ILE A 251 3.30 1.00 -10.09
N ALA A 252 4.08 1.47 -11.06
CA ALA A 252 3.61 2.36 -12.13
C ALA A 252 4.29 2.02 -13.45
N ALA A 253 3.66 2.35 -14.57
CA ALA A 253 4.23 2.25 -15.91
C ALA A 253 4.29 3.62 -16.59
N ASP A 254 5.28 3.83 -17.45
CA ASP A 254 5.36 5.01 -18.30
C ASP A 254 4.87 4.73 -19.73
N GLY A 255 4.78 5.78 -20.55
CA GLY A 255 4.37 5.65 -21.94
C GLY A 255 5.37 4.95 -22.87
N GLN A 256 6.53 4.53 -22.34
CA GLN A 256 7.52 3.71 -23.03
C GLN A 256 7.55 2.27 -22.48
N ASP A 257 6.54 1.91 -21.69
CA ASP A 257 6.38 0.60 -21.07
C ASP A 257 7.53 0.23 -20.10
N ASN A 258 8.17 1.21 -19.47
CA ASN A 258 9.02 0.92 -18.31
C ASN A 258 8.14 0.71 -17.08
N ILE A 259 8.41 -0.33 -16.32
CA ILE A 259 7.70 -0.70 -15.11
C ILE A 259 8.54 -0.29 -13.89
N TYR A 260 8.00 0.62 -13.08
CA TYR A 260 8.62 1.17 -11.87
C TYR A 260 8.05 0.46 -10.65
N VAL A 261 8.89 -0.12 -9.82
CA VAL A 261 8.50 -0.85 -8.60
C VAL A 261 9.06 -0.14 -7.37
N ALA A 262 8.20 0.38 -6.54
CA ALA A 262 8.55 1.03 -5.28
C ALA A 262 8.89 -0.02 -4.22
N ASP A 263 10.17 -0.28 -4.04
CA ASP A 263 10.70 -1.22 -3.04
C ASP A 263 10.87 -0.50 -1.70
N ARG A 264 9.73 -0.36 -1.00
CA ARG A 264 9.50 0.53 0.14
C ARG A 264 10.56 0.43 1.22
N ASN A 265 10.76 -0.76 1.77
CA ASN A 265 11.67 -0.97 2.91
C ASN A 265 13.14 -1.03 2.50
N ASN A 266 13.44 -1.06 1.21
CA ASN A 266 14.79 -0.88 0.68
C ASN A 266 15.09 0.57 0.25
N SER A 267 14.14 1.48 0.41
CA SER A 267 14.27 2.91 0.07
C SER A 267 14.75 3.13 -1.36
N ARG A 268 14.17 2.42 -2.31
CA ARG A 268 14.53 2.47 -3.73
C ARG A 268 13.34 2.21 -4.65
N ILE A 269 13.51 2.57 -5.93
CA ILE A 269 12.60 2.20 -7.01
C ILE A 269 13.40 1.38 -8.01
N GLN A 270 13.01 0.15 -8.29
CA GLN A 270 13.61 -0.69 -9.33
C GLN A 270 12.80 -0.59 -10.61
N ILE A 271 13.47 -0.50 -11.75
CA ILE A 271 12.85 -0.31 -13.06
C ILE A 271 13.10 -1.55 -13.92
N TYR A 272 12.05 -1.99 -14.59
CA TYR A 272 12.00 -3.18 -15.44
C TYR A 272 11.46 -2.83 -16.83
N ASP A 273 11.74 -3.71 -17.79
CA ASP A 273 11.00 -3.73 -19.07
C ASP A 273 9.67 -4.52 -18.92
N THR A 274 8.91 -4.63 -20.02
CA THR A 274 7.64 -5.37 -20.03
C THR A 274 7.80 -6.85 -19.75
N ASP A 275 8.97 -7.42 -19.97
CA ASP A 275 9.27 -8.82 -19.66
C ASP A 275 9.84 -9.01 -18.25
N LEU A 276 9.73 -7.98 -17.42
CA LEU A 276 10.25 -7.96 -16.05
C LEU A 276 11.77 -8.29 -16.03
N ASN A 277 12.54 -7.82 -17.03
CA ASN A 277 13.98 -7.81 -16.96
C ASN A 277 14.44 -6.50 -16.33
N TYR A 278 15.34 -6.57 -15.35
CA TYR A 278 15.86 -5.41 -14.64
C TYR A 278 16.59 -4.44 -15.59
N LYS A 279 16.35 -3.16 -15.41
CA LYS A 279 17.01 -2.07 -16.15
C LYS A 279 17.92 -1.23 -15.27
N ARG A 280 17.42 -0.75 -14.13
CA ARG A 280 18.14 0.18 -13.22
C ARG A 280 17.42 0.37 -11.90
N THR A 281 18.07 1.09 -10.98
CA THR A 281 17.52 1.45 -9.67
C THR A 281 17.66 2.96 -9.42
N TYR A 282 16.62 3.58 -8.85
CA TYR A 282 16.65 4.95 -8.33
C TYR A 282 16.65 4.92 -6.81
N THR A 283 17.42 5.83 -6.20
CA THR A 283 17.58 5.96 -4.74
C THR A 283 17.56 7.44 -4.33
N GLY A 284 17.55 7.70 -3.02
CA GLY A 284 17.63 9.05 -2.47
C GLY A 284 16.29 9.67 -2.06
N MET A 285 15.14 9.08 -2.47
CA MET A 285 13.80 9.62 -2.23
C MET A 285 13.15 9.13 -0.93
N GLY A 286 13.92 8.69 0.04
CA GLY A 286 13.39 8.11 1.27
C GLY A 286 12.73 6.74 1.03
N SER A 287 11.64 6.47 1.73
CA SER A 287 10.87 5.23 1.63
C SER A 287 9.68 5.41 0.68
N PRO A 288 9.74 4.94 -0.57
CA PRO A 288 8.67 5.13 -1.54
C PRO A 288 7.49 4.22 -1.21
N TRP A 289 6.44 4.80 -0.63
CA TRP A 289 5.19 4.07 -0.36
C TRP A 289 4.27 4.09 -1.58
N GLY A 290 4.07 5.26 -2.17
CA GLY A 290 3.29 5.43 -3.38
C GLY A 290 4.11 6.04 -4.50
N ILE A 291 3.90 5.58 -5.72
CA ILE A 291 4.45 6.18 -6.93
C ILE A 291 3.38 6.34 -8.01
N CYS A 292 3.52 7.34 -8.85
CA CYS A 292 2.75 7.46 -10.08
C CYS A 292 3.56 8.13 -11.18
N VAL A 293 3.26 7.78 -12.42
CA VAL A 293 3.76 8.48 -13.61
C VAL A 293 2.68 9.45 -14.11
N SER A 294 3.05 10.71 -14.31
CA SER A 294 2.10 11.71 -14.80
C SER A 294 1.65 11.43 -16.22
N PRO A 295 0.40 11.77 -16.57
CA PRO A 295 -0.03 11.76 -17.95
C PRO A 295 0.65 12.87 -18.76
N GLY A 296 0.54 12.82 -20.09
CA GLY A 296 1.03 13.84 -21.00
C GLY A 296 2.47 13.63 -21.48
N SER A 297 3.08 14.67 -22.02
CA SER A 297 4.46 14.68 -22.50
C SER A 297 5.07 16.06 -22.22
N PRO A 298 6.20 16.17 -21.51
CA PRO A 298 6.93 15.07 -20.89
C PRO A 298 6.20 14.44 -19.69
N GLN A 299 6.47 13.16 -19.44
CA GLN A 299 6.03 12.47 -18.24
C GLN A 299 7.03 12.65 -17.10
N TYR A 300 6.53 12.60 -15.88
CA TYR A 300 7.32 12.64 -14.65
C TYR A 300 6.91 11.52 -13.72
N LEU A 301 7.89 10.95 -13.04
CA LEU A 301 7.67 10.01 -11.94
C LEU A 301 7.56 10.79 -10.64
N PHE A 302 6.51 10.56 -9.89
CA PHE A 302 6.34 11.08 -8.53
C PHE A 302 6.47 9.96 -7.52
N SER A 303 7.06 10.28 -6.37
CA SER A 303 7.19 9.36 -5.24
C SER A 303 6.77 10.03 -3.95
N GLY A 304 5.93 9.36 -3.18
CA GLY A 304 5.54 9.77 -1.83
C GLY A 304 6.30 8.98 -0.77
N ASP A 305 6.94 9.68 0.16
CA ASP A 305 7.62 9.07 1.29
C ASP A 305 6.65 8.88 2.46
N GLY A 306 6.36 7.64 2.77
CA GLY A 306 5.46 7.29 3.85
C GLY A 306 6.00 7.58 5.25
N THR A 307 7.30 7.81 5.42
CA THR A 307 7.90 8.07 6.72
C THR A 307 7.87 9.56 7.08
N THR A 308 8.25 10.41 6.12
CA THR A 308 8.43 11.85 6.36
C THR A 308 7.32 12.72 5.81
N GLY A 309 6.38 12.14 5.05
CA GLY A 309 5.30 12.87 4.38
C GLY A 309 5.81 13.78 3.25
N LYS A 310 6.99 13.52 2.73
CA LYS A 310 7.57 14.26 1.60
C LYS A 310 7.16 13.66 0.27
N MET A 311 7.20 14.47 -0.77
CA MET A 311 7.05 14.02 -2.15
C MET A 311 8.21 14.49 -3.02
N TYR A 312 8.53 13.69 -4.03
CA TYR A 312 9.61 13.93 -4.98
C TYR A 312 9.07 13.90 -6.40
N LYS A 313 9.59 14.76 -7.24
CA LYS A 313 9.34 14.77 -8.69
C LYS A 313 10.63 14.43 -9.42
N MET A 314 10.57 13.47 -10.33
CA MET A 314 11.71 12.99 -11.11
C MET A 314 11.38 13.01 -12.61
N ASP A 315 12.38 13.19 -13.44
CA ASP A 315 12.26 12.77 -14.83
C ASP A 315 12.37 11.24 -14.96
N LEU A 316 12.01 10.69 -16.13
CA LEU A 316 12.03 9.26 -16.35
C LEU A 316 13.45 8.67 -16.50
N SER A 317 14.50 9.49 -16.47
CA SER A 317 15.89 9.03 -16.37
C SER A 317 16.32 8.76 -14.91
N GLY A 318 15.50 9.20 -13.96
CA GLY A 318 15.75 9.08 -12.52
C GLY A 318 16.40 10.32 -11.89
N LYS A 319 16.58 11.41 -12.65
CA LYS A 319 17.03 12.68 -12.09
C LYS A 319 15.93 13.28 -11.25
N VAL A 320 16.20 13.49 -9.96
CA VAL A 320 15.26 14.18 -9.06
C VAL A 320 15.27 15.67 -9.40
N LEU A 321 14.11 16.18 -9.81
CA LEU A 321 13.91 17.59 -10.21
C LEU A 321 13.60 18.47 -9.02
N GLY A 322 13.08 17.89 -7.95
CA GLY A 322 12.79 18.60 -6.72
C GLY A 322 12.02 17.76 -5.72
N TRP A 323 11.89 18.28 -4.51
CA TRP A 323 11.13 17.70 -3.42
C TRP A 323 10.25 18.75 -2.72
N ALA A 324 9.21 18.31 -2.08
CA ALA A 324 8.35 19.17 -1.26
C ALA A 324 7.96 18.45 0.03
N GLN A 325 7.86 19.21 1.13
CA GLN A 325 7.21 18.77 2.35
C GLN A 325 5.71 19.00 2.18
N THR A 326 4.91 17.94 2.30
CA THR A 326 3.45 18.04 2.33
C THR A 326 2.95 18.24 3.76
N SER A 327 1.72 18.73 3.93
CA SER A 327 1.12 18.85 5.26
C SER A 327 0.79 17.50 5.90
N LEU A 328 0.90 16.39 5.18
CA LEU A 328 0.88 15.05 5.76
C LEU A 328 2.08 14.77 6.70
N GLY A 329 3.15 15.56 6.63
CA GLY A 329 4.38 15.39 7.40
C GLY A 329 4.49 16.24 8.67
N HIS A 330 3.48 17.04 9.03
CA HIS A 330 3.57 17.94 10.17
C HIS A 330 2.72 17.48 11.38
N GLY A 331 3.38 16.98 12.40
CA GLY A 331 2.83 16.70 13.73
C GLY A 331 3.95 16.63 14.75
N GLU A 332 3.76 17.25 15.91
CA GLU A 332 4.71 17.25 17.02
C GLU A 332 4.92 15.86 17.65
N ASP A 333 4.06 14.93 17.34
CA ASP A 333 4.03 13.58 17.89
C ASP A 333 4.25 12.57 16.74
N ASP A 334 5.40 12.42 16.25
CA ASP A 334 6.03 11.38 15.40
C ASP A 334 5.17 10.13 15.01
N THR A 335 3.84 10.24 15.09
CA THR A 335 2.86 9.19 14.84
C THR A 335 2.47 9.12 13.36
N GLY A 336 3.48 9.10 12.48
CA GLY A 336 3.37 8.57 11.12
C GLY A 336 2.23 9.14 10.27
N ARG A 337 2.38 10.34 9.73
CA ARG A 337 1.49 10.89 8.71
C ARG A 337 1.91 10.34 7.35
N LEU A 338 1.44 9.14 7.06
CA LEU A 338 1.90 8.36 5.92
C LEU A 338 1.26 8.84 4.62
N VAL A 339 2.08 9.27 3.64
CA VAL A 339 1.66 9.21 2.24
C VAL A 339 1.59 7.73 1.89
N HIS A 340 0.37 7.19 1.79
CA HIS A 340 0.17 5.77 1.50
C HIS A 340 0.14 5.51 0.01
N GLU A 341 -0.72 6.18 -0.71
CA GLU A 341 -0.82 6.09 -2.17
C GLU A 341 -0.75 7.47 -2.81
N ILE A 342 -0.32 7.53 -4.06
CA ILE A 342 -0.22 8.73 -4.86
C ILE A 342 -0.84 8.49 -6.24
N SER A 343 -1.63 9.46 -6.71
CA SER A 343 -2.21 9.46 -8.04
C SER A 343 -1.90 10.77 -8.77
N CYS A 344 -1.37 10.65 -9.98
CA CYS A 344 -1.03 11.78 -10.82
C CYS A 344 -2.17 12.11 -11.77
N SER A 345 -2.84 13.26 -11.59
CA SER A 345 -3.86 13.73 -12.54
C SER A 345 -3.28 14.61 -13.64
N SER A 346 -2.10 15.19 -13.41
CA SER A 346 -1.35 15.96 -14.41
C SER A 346 0.13 16.01 -14.06
N THR A 347 0.94 16.70 -14.86
CA THR A 347 2.35 16.94 -14.59
C THR A 347 2.63 17.78 -13.34
N ASN A 348 1.61 18.43 -12.79
CA ASN A 348 1.73 19.35 -11.65
C ASN A 348 0.71 19.12 -10.55
N VAL A 349 -0.27 18.21 -10.72
CA VAL A 349 -1.30 17.93 -9.72
C VAL A 349 -1.27 16.47 -9.35
N VAL A 350 -1.13 16.20 -8.06
CA VAL A 350 -1.17 14.86 -7.49
C VAL A 350 -2.14 14.80 -6.32
N TYR A 351 -2.76 13.64 -6.15
CA TYR A 351 -3.61 13.33 -5.00
C TYR A 351 -2.88 12.32 -4.11
N LEU A 352 -2.91 12.57 -2.80
CA LEU A 352 -2.25 11.72 -1.80
C LEU A 352 -3.30 11.11 -0.90
N GLY A 353 -3.25 9.79 -0.74
CA GLY A 353 -3.99 9.05 0.27
C GLY A 353 -3.15 8.82 1.52
N SER A 354 -3.80 8.67 2.66
CA SER A 354 -3.12 8.46 3.95
C SER A 354 -3.73 7.29 4.72
N ALA A 355 -2.88 6.45 5.28
CA ALA A 355 -3.28 5.38 6.18
C ALA A 355 -3.55 5.85 7.63
N VAL A 356 -3.34 7.13 7.93
CA VAL A 356 -3.50 7.70 9.28
C VAL A 356 -4.54 8.81 9.30
N LEU A 357 -4.50 9.69 8.31
CA LEU A 357 -5.50 10.76 8.17
C LEU A 357 -6.65 10.25 7.32
N TRP A 358 -7.86 10.49 7.77
CA TRP A 358 -9.08 10.06 7.08
C TRP A 358 -9.49 11.09 6.02
N ASN A 359 -8.52 11.46 5.20
CA ASN A 359 -8.69 12.50 4.21
C ASN A 359 -7.76 12.31 3.02
N VAL A 360 -8.13 12.88 1.88
CA VAL A 360 -7.31 12.98 0.69
C VAL A 360 -6.71 14.38 0.60
N GLN A 361 -5.44 14.45 0.27
CA GLN A 361 -4.74 15.69 0.04
C GLN A 361 -4.51 15.90 -1.46
N LYS A 362 -4.81 17.10 -1.95
CA LYS A 362 -4.45 17.53 -3.30
C LYS A 362 -3.23 18.45 -3.23
N VAL A 363 -2.20 18.10 -3.96
CA VAL A 363 -0.97 18.88 -4.06
C VAL A 363 -0.85 19.44 -5.47
N THR A 364 -0.64 20.75 -5.56
CA THR A 364 -0.37 21.46 -6.82
C THR A 364 1.02 22.07 -6.77
N ILE A 365 1.87 21.70 -7.73
CA ILE A 365 3.22 22.22 -7.89
C ILE A 365 3.14 23.51 -8.73
N LYS A 366 3.82 24.58 -8.24
CA LYS A 366 3.86 25.90 -8.88
C LYS A 366 4.99 26.01 -9.87
#